data_1ae3a61f3dfd7e2577d77f5122ec1566
#
_entry.id   1ae3a61f3dfd7e2577d77f5122ec1566
#
_cell.length_a   1.000
_cell.length_b   1.000
_cell.length_c   1.000
_cell.angle_alpha   90.00
_cell.angle_beta   90.00
_cell.angle_gamma   90.00
#
_symmetry.space_group_name_H-M   'P 1'
#
loop_
_entity.id
_entity.type
_entity.pdbx_description
1 polymer ?
#
loop_
_entity_poly.entity_id
_entity_poly.type
_entity_poly.pdbx_seq_one_letter_code
_entity_poly.pdbx_strand_id
1 'polypeptide(L)'
;EKLLQAYSVPFMLAELYLSGDAQGDAKAALKEGIERSISHVNMVAQASDKETPAIVLSEIQESFIDKILDAFDKADDKDKLKIVMTQKWIANFFNPVEAYTDMRRTGYPTIVDTNFGNYAQSPYTPDKGGVVGPYDIPLAGINAYQRALYYPTTEVTRNKNVTNTGKNITQPVLFWDK
;
A
#
# COMPACT_ATOMS: atom_id res chain seq x y z
N GLU A 1 1.36 -19.61 0.50
CA GLU A 1 0.67 -18.33 0.76
C GLU A 1 1.04 -17.84 2.15
N LYS A 2 1.43 -16.57 2.26
CA LYS A 2 1.88 -16.01 3.54
C LYS A 2 0.75 -15.15 4.08
N LEU A 3 0.13 -15.56 5.19
CA LEU A 3 -0.99 -14.85 5.79
C LEU A 3 -0.56 -13.66 6.65
N LEU A 4 0.55 -13.79 7.38
CA LEU A 4 1.10 -12.73 8.22
C LEU A 4 2.62 -12.81 8.21
N GLN A 5 3.28 -11.67 8.03
CA GLN A 5 4.73 -11.57 8.07
C GLN A 5 5.18 -10.96 9.40
N ALA A 6 6.31 -11.44 9.92
CA ALA A 6 6.85 -10.93 11.19
C ALA A 6 7.13 -9.41 11.15
N TYR A 7 7.47 -8.85 9.99
CA TYR A 7 7.67 -7.41 9.82
C TYR A 7 6.36 -6.61 9.79
N SER A 8 5.22 -7.25 9.52
CA SER A 8 3.93 -6.55 9.48
C SER A 8 3.49 -6.10 10.86
N VAL A 9 3.84 -6.86 11.90
CA VAL A 9 3.43 -6.57 13.29
C VAL A 9 3.93 -5.21 13.78
N PRO A 10 5.23 -4.85 13.66
CA PRO A 10 5.70 -3.53 14.06
C PRO A 10 5.01 -2.39 13.31
N PHE A 11 4.72 -2.53 12.02
CA PHE A 11 3.97 -1.51 11.28
C PHE A 11 2.53 -1.36 11.79
N MET A 12 1.85 -2.45 12.15
CA MET A 12 0.53 -2.40 12.76
C MET A 12 0.58 -1.72 14.14
N LEU A 13 1.62 -2.00 14.94
CA LEU A 13 1.83 -1.34 16.23
C LEU A 13 2.10 0.16 16.04
N ALA A 14 2.91 0.55 15.07
CA ALA A 14 3.15 1.96 14.78
C ALA A 14 1.85 2.70 14.44
N GLU A 15 0.97 2.08 13.65
CA GLU A 15 -0.34 2.62 13.33
C GLU A 15 -1.23 2.75 14.58
N LEU A 16 -1.31 1.71 15.41
CA LEU A 16 -2.09 1.72 16.66
C LEU A 16 -1.61 2.78 17.65
N TYR A 17 -0.29 3.02 17.71
CA TYR A 17 0.27 4.06 18.56
C TYR A 17 -0.05 5.47 18.05
N LEU A 18 -0.06 5.65 16.72
CA LEU A 18 -0.45 6.93 16.11
C LEU A 18 -1.95 7.22 16.22
N SER A 19 -2.80 6.19 16.19
CA SER A 19 -4.26 6.36 16.38
C SER A 19 -4.65 6.60 17.85
N GLY A 20 -3.76 6.30 18.80
CA GLY A 20 -4.05 6.37 20.22
C GLY A 20 -4.81 5.16 20.78
N ASP A 21 -5.02 4.12 19.96
CA ASP A 21 -5.69 2.88 20.37
C ASP A 21 -4.81 1.99 21.25
N ALA A 22 -3.50 2.23 21.24
CA ALA A 22 -2.53 1.58 22.11
C ALA A 22 -1.46 2.60 22.56
N GLN A 23 -0.77 2.32 23.65
CA GLN A 23 0.36 3.11 24.13
C GLN A 23 1.67 2.48 23.69
N GLY A 24 2.58 3.30 23.15
CA GLY A 24 3.90 2.86 22.74
C GLY A 24 4.62 3.90 21.88
N ASP A 25 5.81 3.53 21.41
CA ASP A 25 6.64 4.38 20.57
C ASP A 25 6.44 4.02 19.09
N ALA A 26 5.67 4.84 18.39
CA ALA A 26 5.40 4.66 16.97
C ALA A 26 6.66 4.75 16.10
N LYS A 27 7.63 5.58 16.47
CA LYS A 27 8.90 5.72 15.75
C LYS A 27 9.77 4.47 15.91
N ALA A 28 9.87 3.94 17.12
CA ALA A 28 10.60 2.71 17.37
C ALA A 28 9.95 1.52 16.63
N ALA A 29 8.63 1.44 16.63
CA ALA A 29 7.89 0.41 15.90
C ALA A 29 8.08 0.54 14.38
N LEU A 30 8.06 1.77 13.83
CA LEU A 30 8.37 2.00 12.42
C LEU A 30 9.76 1.53 12.05
N LYS A 31 10.78 1.89 12.85
CA LYS A 31 12.16 1.45 12.66
C LYS A 31 12.25 -0.07 12.63
N GLU A 32 11.69 -0.73 13.64
CA GLU A 32 11.69 -2.18 13.75
C GLU A 32 11.02 -2.85 12.54
N GLY A 33 9.92 -2.29 12.04
CA GLY A 33 9.23 -2.78 10.85
C GLY A 33 10.12 -2.74 9.61
N ILE A 34 10.83 -1.63 9.39
CA ILE A 34 11.77 -1.46 8.29
C ILE A 34 12.92 -2.47 8.40
N GLU A 35 13.57 -2.56 9.56
CA GLU A 35 14.69 -3.47 9.79
C GLU A 35 14.31 -4.94 9.60
N ARG A 36 13.15 -5.34 10.13
CA ARG A 36 12.62 -6.70 9.95
C ARG A 36 12.26 -7.02 8.50
N SER A 37 11.73 -6.05 7.75
CA SER A 37 11.41 -6.24 6.34
C SER A 37 12.67 -6.47 5.50
N ILE A 38 13.72 -5.70 5.73
CA ILE A 38 15.03 -5.86 5.07
C ILE A 38 15.65 -7.19 5.44
N SER A 39 15.62 -7.56 6.73
CA SER A 39 16.12 -8.87 7.18
C SER A 39 15.37 -10.03 6.53
N HIS A 40 14.06 -9.88 6.33
CA HIS A 40 13.25 -10.88 5.61
C HIS A 40 13.68 -11.00 4.14
N VAL A 41 13.91 -9.88 3.45
CA VAL A 41 14.40 -9.89 2.07
C VAL A 41 15.76 -10.58 1.98
N ASN A 42 16.68 -10.26 2.87
CA ASN A 42 17.99 -10.91 2.97
C ASN A 42 17.85 -12.44 3.15
N MET A 43 17.00 -12.86 4.07
CA MET A 43 16.76 -14.28 4.32
C MET A 43 16.23 -15.00 3.06
N VAL A 44 15.28 -14.39 2.36
CA VAL A 44 14.70 -14.98 1.14
C VAL A 44 15.72 -15.01 0.00
N ALA A 45 16.47 -13.94 -0.20
CA ALA A 45 17.50 -13.85 -1.23
C ALA A 45 18.58 -14.91 -1.03
N GLN A 46 19.12 -15.02 0.19
CA GLN A 46 20.16 -16.00 0.54
C GLN A 46 19.64 -17.44 0.57
N ALA A 47 18.36 -17.66 0.79
CA ALA A 47 17.76 -18.98 0.66
C ALA A 47 17.67 -19.43 -0.80
N SER A 48 17.52 -18.48 -1.72
CA SER A 48 17.50 -18.72 -3.17
C SER A 48 18.91 -18.87 -3.74
N ASP A 49 19.82 -17.99 -3.33
CA ASP A 49 21.21 -17.97 -3.75
C ASP A 49 22.11 -17.52 -2.59
N LYS A 50 22.94 -18.44 -2.08
CA LYS A 50 23.82 -18.19 -0.96
C LYS A 50 24.94 -17.18 -1.23
N GLU A 51 25.24 -16.94 -2.50
CA GLU A 51 26.25 -15.98 -2.95
C GLU A 51 25.68 -14.55 -3.04
N THR A 52 24.34 -14.40 -2.97
CA THR A 52 23.71 -13.08 -2.98
C THR A 52 24.14 -12.27 -1.76
N PRO A 53 24.77 -11.09 -1.95
CA PRO A 53 25.15 -10.24 -0.84
C PRO A 53 23.94 -9.79 -0.02
N ALA A 54 24.05 -9.87 1.31
CA ALA A 54 23.02 -9.32 2.18
C ALA A 54 23.11 -7.80 2.26
N ILE A 55 21.97 -7.14 2.37
CA ILE A 55 21.92 -5.72 2.73
C ILE A 55 22.31 -5.61 4.21
N VAL A 56 23.37 -4.89 4.49
CA VAL A 56 23.86 -4.66 5.84
C VAL A 56 23.16 -3.43 6.42
N LEU A 57 22.37 -3.62 7.48
CA LEU A 57 21.56 -2.55 8.07
C LEU A 57 22.39 -1.34 8.48
N SER A 58 23.58 -1.55 9.05
CA SER A 58 24.47 -0.45 9.46
C SER A 58 24.97 0.40 8.28
N GLU A 59 25.09 -0.18 7.08
CA GLU A 59 25.54 0.55 5.90
C GLU A 59 24.45 1.46 5.31
N ILE A 60 23.20 1.11 5.54
CA ILE A 60 22.04 1.90 5.06
C ILE A 60 21.40 2.72 6.18
N GLN A 61 21.91 2.66 7.41
CA GLN A 61 21.31 3.34 8.56
C GLN A 61 21.16 4.84 8.29
N GLU A 62 22.27 5.55 8.06
CA GLU A 62 22.24 6.99 7.81
C GLU A 62 21.62 7.36 6.47
N SER A 63 21.87 6.57 5.43
CA SER A 63 21.45 6.90 4.07
C SER A 63 19.97 6.69 3.82
N PHE A 64 19.33 5.79 4.55
CA PHE A 64 17.95 5.38 4.34
C PHE A 64 17.12 5.44 5.63
N ILE A 65 17.45 4.66 6.65
CA ILE A 65 16.60 4.51 7.84
C ILE A 65 16.49 5.84 8.60
N ASP A 66 17.62 6.49 8.91
CA ASP A 66 17.61 7.74 9.66
C ASP A 66 16.88 8.86 8.92
N LYS A 67 16.97 8.92 7.60
CA LYS A 67 16.21 9.89 6.80
C LYS A 67 14.70 9.71 6.93
N ILE A 68 14.23 8.46 6.99
CA ILE A 68 12.81 8.16 7.20
C ILE A 68 12.39 8.58 8.61
N LEU A 69 13.21 8.26 9.62
CA LEU A 69 12.94 8.61 11.01
C LEU A 69 13.01 10.11 11.26
N ASP A 70 13.91 10.82 10.60
CA ASP A 70 13.98 12.29 10.62
C ASP A 70 12.77 12.93 9.95
N ALA A 71 12.30 12.36 8.85
CA ALA A 71 11.06 12.81 8.21
C ALA A 71 9.86 12.56 9.11
N PHE A 72 9.83 11.41 9.80
CA PHE A 72 8.78 11.07 10.76
C PHE A 72 8.74 12.05 11.95
N ASP A 73 9.89 12.45 12.50
CA ASP A 73 9.96 13.39 13.61
C ASP A 73 9.45 14.79 13.24
N LYS A 74 9.66 15.20 12.00
CA LYS A 74 9.24 16.52 11.46
C LYS A 74 7.79 16.56 10.99
N ALA A 75 7.16 15.40 10.84
CA ALA A 75 5.83 15.25 10.31
C ALA A 75 4.74 15.52 11.37
N ASP A 76 3.58 16.00 10.94
CA ASP A 76 2.37 15.97 11.74
C ASP A 76 1.77 14.54 11.80
N ASP A 77 0.75 14.34 12.61
CA ASP A 77 0.20 13.01 12.85
C ASP A 77 -0.34 12.33 11.57
N LYS A 78 -0.89 13.13 10.64
CA LYS A 78 -1.37 12.64 9.36
C LYS A 78 -0.22 12.20 8.46
N ASP A 79 0.82 12.99 8.38
CA ASP A 79 2.01 12.67 7.59
C ASP A 79 2.83 11.55 8.23
N LYS A 80 2.84 11.42 9.57
CA LYS A 80 3.41 10.24 10.25
C LYS A 80 2.74 8.95 9.81
N LEU A 81 1.40 8.93 9.81
CA LEU A 81 0.66 7.77 9.32
C LEU A 81 0.99 7.45 7.86
N LYS A 82 1.07 8.48 7.01
CA LYS A 82 1.47 8.33 5.61
C LYS A 82 2.85 7.70 5.47
N ILE A 83 3.82 8.11 6.29
CA ILE A 83 5.17 7.54 6.29
C ILE A 83 5.11 6.06 6.68
N VAL A 84 4.42 5.71 7.78
CA VAL A 84 4.26 4.32 8.23
C VAL A 84 3.65 3.46 7.13
N MET A 85 2.53 3.89 6.55
CA MET A 85 1.82 3.14 5.52
C MET A 85 2.62 3.02 4.22
N THR A 86 3.43 4.04 3.89
CA THR A 86 4.34 3.97 2.73
C THR A 86 5.42 2.90 2.95
N GLN A 87 6.02 2.85 4.12
CA GLN A 87 7.04 1.85 4.44
C GLN A 87 6.43 0.44 4.52
N LYS A 88 5.25 0.30 5.10
CA LYS A 88 4.50 -0.96 5.12
C LYS A 88 4.17 -1.44 3.72
N TRP A 89 3.77 -0.53 2.83
CA TRP A 89 3.49 -0.85 1.41
C TRP A 89 4.74 -1.36 0.69
N ILE A 90 5.91 -0.72 0.90
CA ILE A 90 7.18 -1.18 0.36
C ILE A 90 7.53 -2.58 0.90
N ALA A 91 7.38 -2.80 2.20
CA ALA A 91 7.64 -4.09 2.84
C ALA A 91 6.71 -5.20 2.30
N ASN A 92 5.49 -4.84 1.92
CA ASN A 92 4.50 -5.76 1.34
C ASN A 92 4.66 -5.96 -0.17
N PHE A 93 5.82 -5.66 -0.75
CA PHE A 93 6.12 -6.02 -2.14
C PHE A 93 5.92 -7.54 -2.32
N PHE A 94 5.22 -7.99 -3.31
CA PHE A 94 4.71 -9.36 -3.49
C PHE A 94 3.57 -9.81 -2.55
N ASN A 95 2.99 -8.90 -1.76
CA ASN A 95 1.77 -9.17 -1.01
C ASN A 95 0.67 -8.14 -1.36
N PRO A 96 0.07 -8.24 -2.55
CA PRO A 96 -0.85 -7.23 -3.05
C PRO A 96 -2.14 -7.14 -2.24
N VAL A 97 -2.55 -8.20 -1.57
CA VAL A 97 -3.79 -8.22 -0.78
C VAL A 97 -3.68 -7.27 0.42
N GLU A 98 -2.59 -7.36 1.18
CA GLU A 98 -2.33 -6.45 2.30
C GLU A 98 -2.15 -5.01 1.83
N ALA A 99 -1.32 -4.81 0.80
CA ALA A 99 -1.06 -3.49 0.24
C ALA A 99 -2.35 -2.80 -0.24
N TYR A 100 -3.22 -3.54 -0.93
CA TYR A 100 -4.50 -3.04 -1.41
C TYR A 100 -5.49 -2.75 -0.27
N THR A 101 -5.55 -3.64 0.73
CA THR A 101 -6.41 -3.46 1.91
C THR A 101 -6.01 -2.21 2.70
N ASP A 102 -4.71 -2.03 2.93
CA ASP A 102 -4.18 -0.86 3.63
C ASP A 102 -4.47 0.43 2.86
N MET A 103 -4.28 0.45 1.55
CA MET A 103 -4.60 1.60 0.72
C MET A 103 -6.10 1.97 0.79
N ARG A 104 -6.98 0.99 0.76
CA ARG A 104 -8.43 1.21 0.88
C ARG A 104 -8.81 1.77 2.25
N ARG A 105 -8.20 1.24 3.29
CA ARG A 105 -8.51 1.56 4.68
C ARG A 105 -7.96 2.92 5.10
N THR A 106 -6.76 3.28 4.65
CA THR A 106 -6.04 4.47 5.11
C THR A 106 -5.96 5.59 4.07
N GLY A 107 -6.14 5.27 2.80
CA GLY A 107 -5.87 6.19 1.69
C GLY A 107 -4.37 6.34 1.37
N TYR A 108 -3.50 5.52 1.98
CA TYR A 108 -2.05 5.57 1.79
C TYR A 108 -1.50 4.25 1.23
N PRO A 109 -0.38 4.28 0.52
CA PRO A 109 0.43 5.44 0.17
C PRO A 109 -0.17 6.26 -0.98
N THR A 110 0.03 7.57 -0.93
CA THR A 110 -0.38 8.48 -2.01
C THR A 110 0.52 8.43 -3.25
N ILE A 111 1.60 7.64 -3.21
CA ILE A 111 2.45 7.37 -4.39
C ILE A 111 1.72 6.55 -5.45
N VAL A 112 0.71 5.78 -5.04
CA VAL A 112 -0.24 5.17 -5.94
C VAL A 112 -1.32 6.20 -6.18
N ASP A 113 -1.18 6.96 -7.25
CA ASP A 113 -2.20 7.94 -7.61
C ASP A 113 -3.48 7.19 -7.97
N THR A 114 -4.46 7.31 -7.10
CA THR A 114 -5.80 6.76 -7.31
C THR A 114 -6.60 7.59 -8.30
N ASN A 115 -6.06 8.73 -8.69
CA ASN A 115 -6.63 9.61 -9.68
C ASN A 115 -6.01 9.29 -11.05
N PHE A 116 -6.61 8.37 -11.77
CA PHE A 116 -6.15 7.94 -13.10
C PHE A 116 -5.97 9.10 -14.11
N GLY A 117 -6.48 10.28 -13.80
CA GLY A 117 -6.24 11.49 -14.58
C GLY A 117 -4.77 11.93 -14.61
N ASN A 118 -3.97 11.50 -13.64
CA ASN A 118 -2.55 11.83 -13.55
C ASN A 118 -1.63 10.76 -14.16
N TYR A 119 -2.16 9.70 -14.72
CA TYR A 119 -1.37 8.73 -15.49
C TYR A 119 -0.60 9.39 -16.65
N ALA A 120 -1.09 10.50 -17.16
CA ALA A 120 -0.38 11.31 -18.14
C ALA A 120 0.95 11.89 -17.62
N GLN A 121 1.17 11.90 -16.32
CA GLN A 121 2.41 12.34 -15.68
C GLN A 121 3.32 11.18 -15.28
N SER A 122 2.88 9.94 -15.47
CA SER A 122 3.71 8.77 -15.27
C SER A 122 4.88 8.78 -16.26
N PRO A 123 6.11 8.43 -15.85
CA PRO A 123 7.23 8.28 -16.77
C PRO A 123 6.98 7.20 -17.85
N TYR A 124 5.91 6.44 -17.72
CA TYR A 124 5.44 5.42 -18.67
C TYR A 124 4.29 5.93 -19.54
N THR A 125 4.32 7.20 -19.95
CA THR A 125 3.33 7.72 -20.89
C THR A 125 3.46 7.05 -22.25
N PRO A 126 2.35 6.67 -22.90
CA PRO A 126 2.34 5.95 -24.19
C PRO A 126 3.06 6.68 -25.30
N ASP A 127 3.05 8.01 -25.29
CA ASP A 127 3.68 8.88 -26.28
C ASP A 127 5.22 8.83 -26.30
N LYS A 128 5.84 8.14 -25.35
CA LYS A 128 7.29 7.91 -25.31
C LYS A 128 7.70 6.51 -25.75
N GLY A 129 6.90 5.84 -26.56
CA GLY A 129 7.20 4.49 -27.06
C GLY A 129 6.93 3.38 -26.06
N GLY A 130 6.22 3.69 -24.99
CA GLY A 130 5.66 2.68 -24.11
C GLY A 130 4.64 1.83 -24.85
N VAL A 131 4.48 0.59 -24.42
CA VAL A 131 3.41 -0.28 -24.91
C VAL A 131 2.09 0.41 -24.59
N VAL A 132 1.37 0.79 -25.64
CA VAL A 132 -0.02 1.21 -25.54
C VAL A 132 -0.78 0.01 -24.96
N GLY A 133 -0.94 0.04 -23.65
CA GLY A 133 -1.72 -0.98 -22.94
C GLY A 133 -3.20 -0.65 -22.97
N PRO A 134 -4.03 -1.50 -22.41
CA PRO A 134 -5.47 -1.22 -22.22
C PRO A 134 -5.74 0.04 -21.37
N TYR A 135 -4.71 0.78 -21.03
CA TYR A 135 -4.71 2.01 -20.25
C TYR A 135 -5.07 3.27 -21.07
N ASP A 136 -5.17 3.15 -22.39
CA ASP A 136 -5.71 4.22 -23.27
C ASP A 136 -7.23 4.38 -23.17
N ILE A 137 -7.89 3.60 -22.35
CA ILE A 137 -9.28 3.89 -22.01
C ILE A 137 -9.24 5.20 -21.22
N PRO A 138 -9.79 6.28 -21.75
CA PRO A 138 -9.89 7.51 -21.00
C PRO A 138 -10.78 7.22 -19.79
N LEU A 139 -10.15 7.02 -18.65
CA LEU A 139 -10.81 6.85 -17.36
C LEU A 139 -11.30 8.21 -16.83
N ALA A 140 -11.56 9.14 -17.74
CA ALA A 140 -12.11 10.44 -17.45
C ALA A 140 -13.39 10.27 -16.61
N GLY A 141 -13.30 10.67 -15.35
CA GLY A 141 -14.38 10.55 -14.39
C GLY A 141 -14.32 9.34 -13.46
N ILE A 142 -13.34 8.44 -13.60
CA ILE A 142 -13.09 7.38 -12.62
C ILE A 142 -12.02 7.86 -11.65
N ASN A 143 -12.44 8.51 -10.60
CA ASN A 143 -11.55 9.08 -9.58
C ASN A 143 -11.13 8.07 -8.52
N ALA A 144 -11.16 6.77 -8.78
CA ALA A 144 -10.81 5.81 -7.76
C ALA A 144 -10.60 4.41 -8.33
N TYR A 145 -9.76 3.65 -7.66
CA TYR A 145 -9.65 2.20 -7.84
C TYR A 145 -10.97 1.51 -7.47
N GLN A 146 -11.17 0.31 -8.01
CA GLN A 146 -12.34 -0.50 -7.72
C GLN A 146 -12.42 -0.86 -6.23
N ARG A 147 -13.48 -0.43 -5.56
CA ARG A 147 -13.73 -0.68 -4.13
C ARG A 147 -14.77 -1.76 -3.88
N ALA A 148 -15.54 -2.10 -4.89
CA ALA A 148 -16.56 -3.14 -4.83
C ALA A 148 -16.63 -3.90 -6.15
N LEU A 149 -17.23 -5.08 -6.12
CA LEU A 149 -17.56 -5.83 -7.31
C LEU A 149 -18.98 -5.51 -7.76
N TYR A 150 -19.22 -5.63 -9.06
CA TYR A 150 -20.59 -5.69 -9.57
C TYR A 150 -21.30 -6.94 -9.04
N TYR A 151 -22.62 -6.87 -8.96
CA TYR A 151 -23.37 -8.09 -8.73
C TYR A 151 -23.21 -9.03 -9.93
N PRO A 152 -23.10 -10.35 -9.71
CA PRO A 152 -23.08 -11.31 -10.80
C PRO A 152 -24.31 -11.12 -11.71
N THR A 153 -24.11 -11.25 -13.01
CA THR A 153 -25.19 -11.12 -13.98
C THR A 153 -26.35 -12.06 -13.69
N THR A 154 -26.05 -13.26 -13.22
CA THR A 154 -27.06 -14.26 -12.82
C THR A 154 -27.92 -13.79 -11.66
N GLU A 155 -27.34 -13.06 -10.70
CA GLU A 155 -28.10 -12.48 -9.59
C GLU A 155 -29.03 -11.37 -10.10
N VAL A 156 -28.50 -10.47 -10.90
CA VAL A 156 -29.27 -9.35 -11.47
C VAL A 156 -30.45 -9.83 -12.33
N THR A 157 -30.26 -10.92 -13.09
CA THR A 157 -31.30 -11.44 -13.99
C THR A 157 -32.34 -12.32 -13.31
N ARG A 158 -32.00 -12.98 -12.21
CA ARG A 158 -32.87 -13.96 -11.54
C ARG A 158 -33.50 -13.46 -10.25
N ASN A 159 -32.85 -12.54 -9.54
CA ASN A 159 -33.35 -12.01 -8.29
C ASN A 159 -34.05 -10.67 -8.50
N LYS A 160 -35.36 -10.70 -8.47
CA LYS A 160 -36.22 -9.52 -8.64
C LYS A 160 -36.03 -8.42 -7.59
N ASN A 161 -35.39 -8.77 -6.46
CA ASN A 161 -35.14 -7.84 -5.36
C ASN A 161 -33.80 -7.10 -5.52
N VAL A 162 -32.96 -7.51 -6.48
CA VAL A 162 -31.70 -6.81 -6.78
C VAL A 162 -32.01 -5.66 -7.75
N THR A 163 -32.07 -4.48 -7.20
CA THR A 163 -32.13 -3.24 -7.98
C THR A 163 -30.70 -2.80 -8.33
N ASN A 164 -30.12 -3.42 -9.33
CA ASN A 164 -28.74 -3.09 -9.73
C ASN A 164 -28.75 -2.11 -10.90
N THR A 165 -29.24 -0.95 -10.70
CA THR A 165 -29.08 0.10 -11.68
C THR A 165 -27.99 1.06 -11.23
N GLY A 166 -26.78 0.82 -11.68
CA GLY A 166 -25.70 1.80 -11.53
C GLY A 166 -24.95 1.79 -10.20
N LYS A 167 -24.71 0.61 -9.60
CA LYS A 167 -23.80 0.52 -8.46
C LYS A 167 -22.46 1.14 -8.83
N ASN A 168 -22.11 2.22 -8.14
CA ASN A 168 -20.78 2.81 -8.29
C ASN A 168 -19.75 1.98 -7.53
N ILE A 169 -18.98 1.20 -8.26
CA ILE A 169 -17.94 0.32 -7.69
C ILE A 169 -16.73 1.07 -7.16
N THR A 170 -16.62 2.36 -7.41
CA THR A 170 -15.51 3.20 -6.92
C THR A 170 -15.86 3.95 -5.65
N GLN A 171 -17.09 3.86 -5.18
CA GLN A 171 -17.50 4.46 -3.91
C GLN A 171 -17.21 3.54 -2.73
N PRO A 172 -16.85 4.10 -1.56
CA PRO A 172 -16.72 3.32 -0.34
C PRO A 172 -18.05 2.63 0.00
N VAL A 173 -18.01 1.34 0.23
CA VAL A 173 -19.18 0.52 0.56
C VAL A 173 -19.12 0.02 1.99
N LEU A 174 -17.90 -0.17 2.49
CA LEU A 174 -17.66 -0.74 3.81
C LEU A 174 -17.33 0.38 4.80
N PHE A 175 -17.74 0.20 6.07
CA PHE A 175 -17.55 1.21 7.11
C PHE A 175 -16.08 1.60 7.37
N TRP A 176 -15.15 0.74 7.00
CA TRP A 176 -13.70 0.95 7.15
C TRP A 176 -13.02 1.46 5.86
N ASP A 177 -13.73 1.52 4.75
CA ASP A 177 -13.22 1.96 3.44
C ASP A 177 -13.34 3.49 3.34
N LYS A 178 -12.22 4.19 3.29
CA LYS A 178 -12.13 5.67 3.32
C LYS A 178 -12.04 6.27 1.92
#